data_043ad57a8cb793080d9701f876e18214
#
_entry.id   043ad57a8cb793080d9701f876e18214
#
_cell.length_a   1.000
_cell.length_b   1.000
_cell.length_c   1.000
_cell.angle_alpha   90.00
_cell.angle_beta   90.00
_cell.angle_gamma   90.00
#
_symmetry.space_group_name_H-M   'P 1'
#
loop_
_entity.id
_entity.type
_entity.pdbx_description
1 polymer ?
#
loop_
_entity_poly.entity_id
_entity_poly.type
_entity_poly.pdbx_seq_one_letter_code
_entity_poly.pdbx_strand_id
1 'polypeptide(L)'
;MTAVTPMQKPPAPKVSGVVVPHPLKWHQRLAAAVIYGLIRAMSATIRYEWRDTSGLLSIDKDQSVIFCIWHNRLSLCLEVYRVFLRDIQRPCKLAAMVSASKDGGLLARVLEHYGVQPVRGSTSRRGRQALLELVGWAERGYDLAITPDGPRGPCYTIQEGVIALAQVTGRPVLPVSYHLTWKIRLKSWDRFQIPLPFTKCLMHLTPPIYVPRDATDADREELRKEVEQRLKSVTVD
;
A
#
# COMPACT_ATOMS: atom_id res chain seq x y z
N MET A 1 51.68 -37.20 -13.16
CA MET A 1 50.30 -37.57 -12.66
C MET A 1 49.69 -36.36 -12.00
N THR A 2 48.91 -35.64 -12.77
CA THR A 2 48.19 -34.41 -12.30
C THR A 2 46.81 -34.83 -11.81
N ALA A 3 46.57 -34.65 -10.52
CA ALA A 3 45.29 -34.96 -9.89
C ALA A 3 44.19 -33.96 -10.36
N VAL A 4 43.14 -34.46 -11.00
CA VAL A 4 41.96 -33.70 -11.42
C VAL A 4 41.07 -33.57 -10.21
N THR A 5 40.90 -32.29 -9.74
CA THR A 5 39.96 -31.94 -8.68
C THR A 5 38.55 -32.12 -9.18
N PRO A 6 37.67 -32.84 -8.47
CA PRO A 6 36.28 -33.01 -8.92
C PRO A 6 35.51 -31.68 -8.83
N MET A 7 34.90 -31.26 -9.94
CA MET A 7 33.98 -30.11 -10.02
C MET A 7 32.80 -30.31 -9.06
N GLN A 8 32.67 -29.43 -8.10
CA GLN A 8 31.48 -29.35 -7.24
C GLN A 8 30.25 -28.99 -8.06
N LYS A 9 29.25 -29.86 -7.99
CA LYS A 9 27.94 -29.66 -8.62
C LYS A 9 27.29 -28.39 -8.05
N PRO A 10 26.83 -27.42 -8.87
CA PRO A 10 26.18 -26.23 -8.37
C PRO A 10 24.92 -26.60 -7.55
N PRO A 11 24.65 -25.88 -6.45
CA PRO A 11 23.48 -26.17 -5.63
C PRO A 11 22.19 -25.99 -6.44
N ALA A 12 21.29 -26.96 -6.33
CA ALA A 12 20.00 -26.94 -6.99
C ALA A 12 19.23 -25.64 -6.67
N PRO A 13 18.54 -24.99 -7.64
CA PRO A 13 17.79 -23.80 -7.40
C PRO A 13 16.70 -24.10 -6.37
N LYS A 14 16.68 -23.34 -5.27
CA LYS A 14 15.61 -23.42 -4.28
C LYS A 14 14.30 -22.98 -4.94
N VAL A 15 13.43 -23.94 -5.24
CA VAL A 15 12.06 -23.69 -5.70
C VAL A 15 11.36 -22.85 -4.61
N SER A 16 11.03 -21.62 -4.93
CA SER A 16 10.27 -20.75 -4.01
C SER A 16 8.85 -21.29 -3.92
N GLY A 17 8.55 -22.01 -2.84
CA GLY A 17 7.20 -22.52 -2.57
C GLY A 17 6.20 -21.37 -2.42
N VAL A 18 4.94 -21.63 -2.78
CA VAL A 18 3.78 -20.78 -2.51
C VAL A 18 3.82 -20.38 -1.03
N VAL A 19 3.69 -19.08 -0.75
CA VAL A 19 3.62 -18.59 0.63
C VAL A 19 2.28 -19.04 1.21
N VAL A 20 2.31 -20.13 1.98
CA VAL A 20 1.16 -20.47 2.83
C VAL A 20 1.22 -19.55 4.05
N PRO A 21 0.26 -18.63 4.21
CA PRO A 21 0.20 -17.77 5.40
C PRO A 21 0.08 -18.65 6.65
N HIS A 22 0.95 -18.45 7.63
CA HIS A 22 0.81 -19.16 8.90
C HIS A 22 -0.55 -18.79 9.53
N PRO A 23 -1.38 -19.78 9.93
CA PRO A 23 -2.63 -19.50 10.59
C PRO A 23 -2.36 -18.74 11.89
N LEU A 24 -3.06 -17.62 12.08
CA LEU A 24 -2.93 -16.82 13.29
C LEU A 24 -3.46 -17.61 14.50
N LYS A 25 -2.71 -17.60 15.60
CA LYS A 25 -3.16 -18.12 16.90
C LYS A 25 -4.31 -17.27 17.42
N TRP A 26 -5.13 -17.83 18.31
CA TRP A 26 -6.32 -17.13 18.85
C TRP A 26 -5.99 -15.76 19.49
N HIS A 27 -4.87 -15.68 20.25
CA HIS A 27 -4.43 -14.43 20.90
C HIS A 27 -4.00 -13.37 19.88
N GLN A 28 -3.47 -13.76 18.70
CA GLN A 28 -3.15 -12.82 17.63
C GLN A 28 -4.42 -12.30 16.93
N ARG A 29 -5.47 -13.13 16.84
CA ARG A 29 -6.78 -12.70 16.35
C ARG A 29 -7.43 -11.70 17.31
N LEU A 30 -7.33 -11.96 18.62
CA LEU A 30 -7.80 -11.01 19.64
C LEU A 30 -7.01 -9.71 19.58
N ALA A 31 -5.68 -9.77 19.48
CA ALA A 31 -4.84 -8.58 19.33
C ALA A 31 -5.22 -7.74 18.11
N ALA A 32 -5.48 -8.39 16.95
CA ALA A 32 -5.94 -7.69 15.74
C ALA A 32 -7.29 -6.99 15.95
N ALA A 33 -8.23 -7.63 16.64
CA ALA A 33 -9.53 -7.04 16.96
C ALA A 33 -9.40 -5.85 17.92
N VAL A 34 -8.52 -5.94 18.92
CA VAL A 34 -8.22 -4.82 19.84
C VAL A 34 -7.57 -3.66 19.10
N ILE A 35 -6.57 -3.92 18.24
CA ILE A 35 -5.92 -2.89 17.41
C ILE A 35 -6.96 -2.22 16.50
N TYR A 36 -7.80 -2.99 15.82
CA TYR A 36 -8.90 -2.46 15.02
C TYR A 36 -9.82 -1.55 15.85
N GLY A 37 -10.26 -2.01 17.03
CA GLY A 37 -11.12 -1.22 17.93
C GLY A 37 -10.46 0.09 18.38
N LEU A 38 -9.17 0.06 18.74
CA LEU A 38 -8.40 1.24 19.13
C LEU A 38 -8.27 2.25 17.98
N ILE A 39 -7.97 1.78 16.75
CA ILE A 39 -7.90 2.65 15.57
C ILE A 39 -9.27 3.28 15.31
N ARG A 40 -10.35 2.51 15.41
CA ARG A 40 -11.73 2.99 15.25
C ARG A 40 -12.11 4.03 16.30
N ALA A 41 -11.79 3.78 17.57
CA ALA A 41 -12.04 4.72 18.66
C ALA A 41 -11.24 6.02 18.48
N MET A 42 -9.97 5.90 18.10
CA MET A 42 -9.13 7.06 17.76
C MET A 42 -9.74 7.85 16.59
N SER A 43 -10.08 7.17 15.49
CA SER A 43 -10.68 7.77 14.31
C SER A 43 -11.97 8.53 14.60
N ALA A 44 -12.78 8.05 15.55
CA ALA A 44 -14.02 8.71 15.96
C ALA A 44 -13.80 10.10 16.60
N THR A 45 -12.60 10.35 17.13
CA THR A 45 -12.24 11.67 17.70
C THR A 45 -11.64 12.63 16.68
N ILE A 46 -11.30 12.16 15.49
CA ILE A 46 -10.58 12.92 14.46
C ILE A 46 -11.56 13.70 13.60
N ARG A 47 -11.19 14.94 13.31
CA ARG A 47 -11.93 15.80 12.35
C ARG A 47 -11.29 15.63 10.99
N TYR A 48 -12.03 15.02 10.05
CA TYR A 48 -11.59 14.80 8.67
C TYR A 48 -11.98 15.97 7.79
N GLU A 49 -11.02 16.50 7.06
CA GLU A 49 -11.21 17.54 6.04
C GLU A 49 -10.60 17.03 4.72
N TRP A 50 -11.23 17.37 3.59
CA TRP A 50 -10.84 16.87 2.28
C TRP A 50 -10.38 17.99 1.37
N ARG A 51 -9.31 17.75 0.65
CA ARG A 51 -8.93 18.50 -0.55
C ARG A 51 -8.84 17.49 -1.69
N ASP A 52 -9.95 17.27 -2.35
CA ASP A 52 -10.03 16.36 -3.49
C ASP A 52 -9.88 17.13 -4.79
N THR A 53 -8.73 16.98 -5.44
CA THR A 53 -8.46 17.47 -6.79
C THR A 53 -8.33 16.31 -7.78
N SER A 54 -8.61 15.08 -7.34
CA SER A 54 -8.45 13.88 -8.16
C SER A 54 -9.49 13.74 -9.26
N GLY A 55 -10.63 14.39 -9.08
CA GLY A 55 -11.79 14.14 -9.93
C GLY A 55 -12.37 12.72 -9.76
N LEU A 56 -12.04 12.02 -8.67
CA LEU A 56 -12.50 10.64 -8.42
C LEU A 56 -14.03 10.52 -8.42
N LEU A 57 -14.73 11.60 -8.06
CA LEU A 57 -16.19 11.67 -8.18
C LEU A 57 -16.68 11.63 -9.63
N SER A 58 -15.85 12.06 -10.59
CA SER A 58 -16.13 12.06 -12.03
C SER A 58 -15.57 10.81 -12.74
N ILE A 59 -14.69 10.05 -12.07
CA ILE A 59 -14.21 8.76 -12.58
C ILE A 59 -15.37 7.77 -12.48
N ASP A 60 -15.55 6.98 -13.53
CA ASP A 60 -16.55 5.92 -13.55
C ASP A 60 -16.41 5.09 -12.26
N LYS A 61 -17.54 4.93 -11.53
CA LYS A 61 -17.56 4.21 -10.25
C LYS A 61 -17.09 2.76 -10.38
N ASP A 62 -17.15 2.19 -11.58
CA ASP A 62 -16.70 0.85 -11.89
C ASP A 62 -15.20 0.79 -12.26
N GLN A 63 -14.55 1.94 -12.49
CA GLN A 63 -13.12 1.99 -12.74
C GLN A 63 -12.34 1.90 -11.43
N SER A 64 -11.64 0.80 -11.19
CA SER A 64 -10.72 0.66 -10.06
C SER A 64 -9.47 1.52 -10.23
N VAL A 65 -8.90 1.96 -9.11
CA VAL A 65 -7.71 2.82 -9.05
C VAL A 65 -6.63 2.20 -8.16
N ILE A 66 -5.39 2.69 -8.30
CA ILE A 66 -4.26 2.30 -7.43
C ILE A 66 -3.99 3.45 -6.47
N PHE A 67 -4.45 3.33 -5.24
CA PHE A 67 -4.11 4.27 -4.18
C PHE A 67 -2.64 4.14 -3.81
N CYS A 68 -1.92 5.24 -3.90
CA CYS A 68 -0.50 5.34 -3.61
C CYS A 68 -0.28 6.28 -2.42
N ILE A 69 0.16 5.73 -1.28
CA ILE A 69 0.33 6.48 -0.03
C ILE A 69 1.65 6.10 0.64
N TRP A 70 2.35 7.08 1.25
CA TRP A 70 3.59 6.83 1.96
C TRP A 70 3.44 5.87 3.15
N HIS A 71 4.47 5.06 3.40
CA HIS A 71 4.47 4.06 4.48
C HIS A 71 4.22 4.70 5.86
N ASN A 72 4.74 5.90 6.11
CA ASN A 72 4.55 6.60 7.38
C ASN A 72 3.13 7.16 7.59
N ARG A 73 2.24 7.01 6.64
CA ARG A 73 0.82 7.39 6.70
C ARG A 73 -0.12 6.18 6.91
N LEU A 74 0.44 4.99 7.19
CA LEU A 74 -0.38 3.77 7.29
C LEU A 74 -1.27 3.73 8.54
N SER A 75 -0.97 4.50 9.59
CA SER A 75 -1.73 4.47 10.85
C SER A 75 -3.22 4.78 10.70
N LEU A 76 -3.59 5.66 9.76
CA LEU A 76 -4.97 6.06 9.49
C LEU A 76 -5.45 5.77 8.07
N CYS A 77 -4.61 5.23 7.18
CA CYS A 77 -4.95 5.09 5.76
C CYS A 77 -6.28 4.35 5.52
N LEU A 78 -6.56 3.31 6.30
CA LEU A 78 -7.80 2.54 6.18
C LEU A 78 -9.04 3.30 6.69
N GLU A 79 -8.89 4.07 7.78
CA GLU A 79 -9.96 4.92 8.28
C GLU A 79 -10.25 6.07 7.31
N VAL A 80 -9.20 6.68 6.79
CA VAL A 80 -9.28 7.72 5.77
C VAL A 80 -10.02 7.19 4.54
N TYR A 81 -9.62 6.03 4.01
CA TYR A 81 -10.31 5.38 2.88
C TYR A 81 -11.77 5.09 3.21
N ARG A 82 -12.07 4.52 4.37
CA ARG A 82 -13.43 4.19 4.81
C ARG A 82 -14.32 5.45 4.91
N VAL A 83 -13.81 6.52 5.53
CA VAL A 83 -14.57 7.78 5.69
C VAL A 83 -14.80 8.41 4.31
N PHE A 84 -13.77 8.46 3.47
CA PHE A 84 -13.88 8.98 2.11
C PHE A 84 -14.91 8.22 1.27
N LEU A 85 -14.85 6.88 1.23
CA LEU A 85 -15.81 6.08 0.46
C LEU A 85 -17.25 6.23 0.93
N ARG A 86 -17.45 6.37 2.26
CA ARG A 86 -18.78 6.63 2.82
C ARG A 86 -19.32 7.96 2.29
N ASP A 87 -18.48 9.00 2.29
CA ASP A 87 -18.89 10.35 1.90
C ASP A 87 -19.21 10.42 0.39
N ILE A 88 -18.54 9.64 -0.44
CA ILE A 88 -18.80 9.54 -1.89
C ILE A 88 -19.76 8.40 -2.27
N GLN A 89 -20.29 7.67 -1.31
CA GLN A 89 -21.22 6.54 -1.53
C GLN A 89 -20.68 5.47 -2.51
N ARG A 90 -19.37 5.18 -2.43
CA ARG A 90 -18.71 4.15 -3.24
C ARG A 90 -18.54 2.86 -2.41
N PRO A 91 -18.77 1.67 -2.99
CA PRO A 91 -18.56 0.40 -2.28
C PRO A 91 -17.08 0.21 -1.93
N CYS A 92 -16.81 -0.31 -0.73
CA CYS A 92 -15.46 -0.66 -0.32
C CYS A 92 -15.04 -1.98 -0.96
N LYS A 93 -14.17 -1.92 -1.96
CA LYS A 93 -13.51 -3.08 -2.59
C LYS A 93 -12.03 -2.74 -2.73
N LEU A 94 -11.21 -3.06 -1.73
CA LEU A 94 -9.78 -2.75 -1.69
C LEU A 94 -8.96 -4.00 -1.49
N ALA A 95 -7.90 -4.16 -2.28
CA ALA A 95 -6.83 -5.11 -2.06
C ALA A 95 -5.53 -4.37 -1.75
N ALA A 96 -4.85 -4.72 -0.67
CA ALA A 96 -3.66 -4.00 -0.22
C ALA A 96 -2.46 -4.93 -0.02
N MET A 97 -1.30 -4.48 -0.48
CA MET A 97 -0.05 -5.21 -0.29
C MET A 97 0.40 -5.14 1.16
N VAL A 98 0.69 -6.29 1.77
CA VAL A 98 1.15 -6.42 3.16
C VAL A 98 2.39 -7.29 3.21
N SER A 99 3.34 -6.96 4.08
CA SER A 99 4.55 -7.75 4.29
C SER A 99 4.24 -9.23 4.57
N ALA A 100 5.04 -10.13 3.98
CA ALA A 100 4.95 -11.57 4.23
C ALA A 100 5.51 -11.99 5.60
N SER A 101 6.02 -11.08 6.42
CA SER A 101 6.55 -11.33 7.77
C SER A 101 5.46 -11.78 8.76
N LYS A 102 5.88 -12.25 9.95
CA LYS A 102 4.94 -12.59 11.04
C LYS A 102 4.09 -11.38 11.46
N ASP A 103 4.70 -10.20 11.57
CA ASP A 103 3.99 -8.95 11.93
C ASP A 103 3.00 -8.55 10.84
N GLY A 104 3.34 -8.77 9.56
CA GLY A 104 2.42 -8.62 8.45
C GLY A 104 1.20 -9.55 8.56
N GLY A 105 1.28 -10.69 9.26
CA GLY A 105 0.13 -11.55 9.56
C GLY A 105 -0.91 -10.86 10.44
N LEU A 106 -0.45 -10.19 11.49
CA LEU A 106 -1.33 -9.40 12.36
C LEU A 106 -1.99 -8.26 11.60
N LEU A 107 -1.19 -7.52 10.81
CA LEU A 107 -1.70 -6.43 9.97
C LEU A 107 -2.71 -6.93 8.93
N ALA A 108 -2.46 -8.07 8.29
CA ALA A 108 -3.41 -8.69 7.36
C ALA A 108 -4.77 -8.93 8.03
N ARG A 109 -4.76 -9.40 9.28
CA ARG A 109 -6.02 -9.60 10.03
C ARG A 109 -6.72 -8.29 10.37
N VAL A 110 -5.97 -7.22 10.67
CA VAL A 110 -6.56 -5.88 10.85
C VAL A 110 -7.21 -5.40 9.53
N LEU A 111 -6.55 -5.58 8.40
CA LEU A 111 -7.11 -5.27 7.07
C LEU A 111 -8.43 -6.00 6.80
N GLU A 112 -8.49 -7.31 7.14
CA GLU A 112 -9.72 -8.10 7.00
C GLU A 112 -10.88 -7.54 7.84
N HIS A 113 -10.63 -6.98 9.03
CA HIS A 113 -11.67 -6.30 9.82
C HIS A 113 -12.22 -5.04 9.12
N TYR A 114 -11.45 -4.42 8.21
CA TYR A 114 -11.91 -3.34 7.35
C TYR A 114 -12.57 -3.80 6.04
N GLY A 115 -12.67 -5.11 5.81
CA GLY A 115 -13.15 -5.67 4.54
C GLY A 115 -12.13 -5.58 3.41
N VAL A 116 -10.87 -5.28 3.72
CA VAL A 116 -9.77 -5.16 2.75
C VAL A 116 -9.09 -6.52 2.55
N GLN A 117 -8.82 -6.87 1.30
CA GLN A 117 -8.13 -8.10 0.93
C GLN A 117 -6.61 -7.94 1.10
N PRO A 118 -5.97 -8.66 2.03
CA PRO A 118 -4.53 -8.57 2.21
C PRO A 118 -3.80 -9.44 1.18
N VAL A 119 -2.94 -8.82 0.37
CA VAL A 119 -2.04 -9.51 -0.55
C VAL A 119 -0.66 -9.61 0.08
N ARG A 120 -0.18 -10.84 0.31
CA ARG A 120 1.03 -11.12 1.08
C ARG A 120 2.28 -11.10 0.22
N GLY A 121 3.04 -10.02 0.29
CA GLY A 121 4.28 -9.86 -0.44
C GLY A 121 5.23 -8.82 0.15
N SER A 122 6.40 -8.68 -0.43
CA SER A 122 7.34 -7.60 -0.13
C SER A 122 8.26 -7.40 -1.34
N THR A 123 9.03 -6.32 -1.37
CA THR A 123 9.98 -5.92 -2.41
C THR A 123 11.12 -6.92 -2.73
N SER A 124 11.15 -8.08 -2.06
CA SER A 124 12.05 -9.18 -2.35
C SER A 124 11.49 -10.12 -3.44
N ARG A 125 12.09 -11.30 -3.62
CA ARG A 125 11.68 -12.34 -4.62
C ARG A 125 10.18 -12.63 -4.67
N ARG A 126 9.42 -12.31 -3.60
CA ARG A 126 7.95 -12.46 -3.50
C ARG A 126 7.19 -11.23 -3.96
N GLY A 127 7.86 -10.10 -4.22
CA GLY A 127 7.21 -8.86 -4.69
C GLY A 127 6.52 -9.05 -6.03
N ARG A 128 7.13 -9.76 -6.97
CA ARG A 128 6.53 -10.09 -8.27
C ARG A 128 5.25 -10.92 -8.12
N GLN A 129 5.24 -11.91 -7.25
CA GLN A 129 4.06 -12.75 -7.00
C GLN A 129 2.92 -11.93 -6.39
N ALA A 130 3.23 -11.05 -5.44
CA ALA A 130 2.23 -10.15 -4.85
C ALA A 130 1.68 -9.14 -5.87
N LEU A 131 2.53 -8.63 -6.78
CA LEU A 131 2.05 -7.78 -7.87
C LEU A 131 1.09 -8.53 -8.80
N LEU A 132 1.39 -9.78 -9.17
CA LEU A 132 0.48 -10.60 -9.99
C LEU A 132 -0.84 -10.90 -9.27
N GLU A 133 -0.81 -11.12 -7.96
CA GLU A 133 -2.02 -11.30 -7.17
C GLU A 133 -2.86 -10.02 -7.13
N LEU A 134 -2.23 -8.84 -7.00
CA LEU A 134 -2.92 -7.55 -7.10
C LEU A 134 -3.55 -7.34 -8.49
N VAL A 135 -2.89 -7.74 -9.57
CA VAL A 135 -3.47 -7.71 -10.93
C VAL A 135 -4.78 -8.51 -10.97
N GLY A 136 -4.79 -9.73 -10.42
CA GLY A 136 -6.00 -10.54 -10.34
C GLY A 136 -7.13 -9.91 -9.51
N TRP A 137 -6.81 -9.11 -8.49
CA TRP A 137 -7.80 -8.34 -7.73
C TRP A 137 -8.33 -7.14 -8.53
N ALA A 138 -7.45 -6.45 -9.27
CA ALA A 138 -7.86 -5.35 -10.16
C ALA A 138 -8.84 -5.82 -11.24
N GLU A 139 -8.62 -7.01 -11.82
CA GLU A 139 -9.53 -7.63 -12.80
C GLU A 139 -10.92 -7.95 -12.21
N ARG A 140 -10.99 -8.19 -10.89
CA ARG A 140 -12.26 -8.38 -10.15
C ARG A 140 -12.92 -7.06 -9.75
N GLY A 141 -12.41 -5.91 -10.20
CA GLY A 141 -12.93 -4.58 -9.90
C GLY A 141 -12.59 -4.04 -8.52
N TYR A 142 -11.52 -4.56 -7.88
CA TYR A 142 -11.02 -4.01 -6.63
C TYR A 142 -10.10 -2.83 -6.89
N ASP A 143 -10.23 -1.79 -6.07
CA ASP A 143 -9.18 -0.80 -5.91
C ASP A 143 -7.94 -1.46 -5.30
N LEU A 144 -6.78 -0.93 -5.61
CA LEU A 144 -5.52 -1.44 -5.07
C LEU A 144 -4.88 -0.39 -4.15
N ALA A 145 -4.16 -0.83 -3.12
CA ALA A 145 -3.36 0.06 -2.28
C ALA A 145 -1.92 -0.42 -2.18
N ILE A 146 -1.00 0.50 -2.38
CA ILE A 146 0.44 0.24 -2.31
C ILE A 146 1.18 1.38 -1.59
N THR A 147 2.16 1.01 -0.77
CA THR A 147 3.15 1.95 -0.21
C THR A 147 4.37 1.96 -1.12
N PRO A 148 4.58 3.07 -1.86
CA PRO A 148 5.55 3.09 -2.95
C PRO A 148 7.00 3.10 -2.46
N ASP A 149 7.25 3.58 -1.24
CA ASP A 149 8.55 3.55 -0.57
C ASP A 149 8.89 2.19 0.04
N GLY A 150 7.91 1.27 0.05
CA GLY A 150 8.11 -0.09 0.53
C GLY A 150 8.42 -0.18 2.04
N PRO A 151 8.63 -1.39 2.57
CA PRO A 151 8.78 -1.61 4.02
C PRO A 151 10.18 -1.28 4.56
N ARG A 152 11.12 -0.92 3.72
CA ARG A 152 12.52 -0.64 4.08
C ARG A 152 13.01 0.71 3.60
N GLY A 153 12.19 1.45 2.88
CA GLY A 153 12.54 2.75 2.32
C GLY A 153 13.56 2.70 1.16
N PRO A 154 14.21 3.81 0.91
CA PRO A 154 14.23 5.04 1.71
C PRO A 154 12.90 5.80 1.73
N CYS A 155 12.66 6.54 2.84
CA CYS A 155 11.46 7.35 3.03
C CYS A 155 11.27 8.35 1.88
N TYR A 156 10.04 8.47 1.38
CA TYR A 156 9.67 9.38 0.30
C TYR A 156 10.39 9.13 -1.05
N THR A 157 10.75 7.88 -1.30
CA THR A 157 11.30 7.46 -2.60
C THR A 157 10.43 6.37 -3.20
N ILE A 158 9.93 6.59 -4.40
CA ILE A 158 9.06 5.63 -5.08
C ILE A 158 9.88 4.52 -5.74
N GLN A 159 9.50 3.28 -5.46
CA GLN A 159 10.04 2.09 -6.11
C GLN A 159 9.25 1.78 -7.40
N GLU A 160 9.88 1.08 -8.34
CA GLU A 160 9.31 0.77 -9.66
C GLU A 160 7.99 -0.03 -9.61
N GLY A 161 7.73 -0.74 -8.51
CA GLY A 161 6.58 -1.65 -8.39
C GLY A 161 5.22 -1.00 -8.63
N VAL A 162 5.03 0.27 -8.26
CA VAL A 162 3.76 0.98 -8.47
C VAL A 162 3.53 1.27 -9.95
N ILE A 163 4.57 1.67 -10.69
CA ILE A 163 4.49 1.96 -12.12
C ILE A 163 4.26 0.66 -12.91
N ALA A 164 4.99 -0.40 -12.57
CA ALA A 164 4.80 -1.71 -13.17
C ALA A 164 3.36 -2.23 -12.97
N LEU A 165 2.81 -2.06 -11.76
CA LEU A 165 1.42 -2.44 -11.47
C LEU A 165 0.42 -1.63 -12.31
N ALA A 166 0.61 -0.32 -12.42
CA ALA A 166 -0.24 0.56 -13.21
C ALA A 166 -0.18 0.21 -14.71
N GLN A 167 1.01 -0.04 -15.25
CA GLN A 167 1.23 -0.43 -16.63
C GLN A 167 0.50 -1.74 -16.99
N VAL A 168 0.66 -2.77 -16.15
CA VAL A 168 0.06 -4.09 -16.39
C VAL A 168 -1.46 -4.06 -16.25
N THR A 169 -1.97 -3.36 -15.23
CA THR A 169 -3.42 -3.31 -14.96
C THR A 169 -4.16 -2.30 -15.83
N GLY A 170 -3.46 -1.29 -16.37
CA GLY A 170 -4.07 -0.13 -17.04
C GLY A 170 -4.86 0.76 -16.06
N ARG A 171 -4.69 0.58 -14.74
CA ARG A 171 -5.38 1.38 -13.74
C ARG A 171 -4.56 2.61 -13.37
N PRO A 172 -5.19 3.78 -13.19
CA PRO A 172 -4.47 4.99 -12.83
C PRO A 172 -3.91 4.89 -11.41
N VAL A 173 -2.72 5.46 -11.22
CA VAL A 173 -2.15 5.72 -9.90
C VAL A 173 -2.78 6.98 -9.33
N LEU A 174 -3.37 6.87 -8.15
CA LEU A 174 -3.94 7.99 -7.40
C LEU A 174 -3.04 8.31 -6.20
N PRO A 175 -2.19 9.33 -6.30
CA PRO A 175 -1.36 9.76 -5.19
C PRO A 175 -2.22 10.39 -4.09
N VAL A 176 -2.08 9.87 -2.87
CA VAL A 176 -2.86 10.28 -1.70
C VAL A 176 -1.94 10.54 -0.53
N SER A 177 -2.17 11.61 0.19
CA SER A 177 -1.49 11.88 1.45
C SER A 177 -2.46 12.51 2.45
N TYR A 178 -2.10 12.48 3.72
CA TYR A 178 -2.80 13.26 4.72
C TYR A 178 -1.83 13.97 5.67
N HIS A 179 -2.30 15.07 6.21
CA HIS A 179 -1.61 15.83 7.24
C HIS A 179 -2.39 15.79 8.55
N LEU A 180 -1.69 15.54 9.66
CA LEU A 180 -2.23 15.57 11.01
C LEU A 180 -1.71 16.82 11.72
N THR A 181 -2.61 17.61 12.32
CA THR A 181 -2.21 18.78 13.11
C THR A 181 -1.44 18.34 14.36
N TRP A 182 -1.94 17.31 15.06
CA TRP A 182 -1.32 16.73 16.25
C TRP A 182 -0.99 15.27 16.01
N LYS A 183 0.29 14.94 16.15
CA LYS A 183 0.82 13.60 15.88
C LYS A 183 2.08 13.33 16.69
N ILE A 184 2.36 12.07 16.94
CA ILE A 184 3.65 11.58 17.40
C ILE A 184 4.39 11.04 16.17
N ARG A 185 5.65 11.43 16.01
CA ARG A 185 6.55 10.85 14.99
C ARG A 185 7.54 9.92 15.67
N LEU A 186 7.56 8.67 15.22
CA LEU A 186 8.49 7.68 15.73
C LEU A 186 9.91 7.93 15.16
N LYS A 187 10.91 7.48 15.89
CA LYS A 187 12.33 7.47 15.43
C LYS A 187 12.59 6.23 14.57
N SER A 188 11.72 5.97 13.57
CA SER A 188 11.86 4.90 12.59
C SER A 188 12.43 5.45 11.28
N TRP A 189 12.85 4.56 10.36
CA TRP A 189 13.37 4.95 9.04
C TRP A 189 12.42 5.84 8.25
N ASP A 190 11.10 5.64 8.40
CA ASP A 190 10.03 6.36 7.73
C ASP A 190 9.46 7.52 8.56
N ARG A 191 9.86 7.69 9.83
CA ARG A 191 9.26 8.64 10.77
C ARG A 191 7.76 8.43 10.91
N PHE A 192 7.34 7.18 11.14
CA PHE A 192 5.95 6.76 11.21
C PHE A 192 5.11 7.69 12.09
N GLN A 193 3.92 8.07 11.61
CA GLN A 193 3.05 9.03 12.28
C GLN A 193 1.90 8.33 13.00
N ILE A 194 1.78 8.61 14.29
CA ILE A 194 0.67 8.14 15.13
C ILE A 194 -0.22 9.36 15.42
N PRO A 195 -1.51 9.32 15.06
CA PRO A 195 -2.45 10.40 15.37
C PRO A 195 -2.64 10.55 16.87
N LEU A 196 -2.89 11.78 17.32
CA LEU A 196 -3.37 12.05 18.67
C LEU A 196 -4.89 12.26 18.64
N PRO A 197 -5.60 12.00 19.75
CA PRO A 197 -7.02 12.26 19.86
C PRO A 197 -7.36 13.72 19.53
N PHE A 198 -8.53 13.92 18.92
CA PHE A 198 -9.08 15.25 18.55
C PHE A 198 -8.25 16.03 17.51
N THR A 199 -7.24 15.39 16.88
CA THR A 199 -6.47 16.01 15.79
C THR A 199 -7.37 16.29 14.59
N LYS A 200 -6.94 17.27 13.76
CA LYS A 200 -7.48 17.42 12.41
C LYS A 200 -6.65 16.57 11.45
N CYS A 201 -7.33 15.86 10.57
CA CYS A 201 -6.75 15.11 9.48
C CYS A 201 -7.18 15.76 8.16
N LEU A 202 -6.28 16.52 7.54
CA LEU A 202 -6.50 17.08 6.22
C LEU A 202 -5.97 16.09 5.19
N MET A 203 -6.85 15.57 4.38
CA MET A 203 -6.54 14.62 3.34
C MET A 203 -6.45 15.29 1.97
N HIS A 204 -5.46 14.89 1.20
CA HIS A 204 -5.22 15.35 -0.17
C HIS A 204 -5.30 14.17 -1.13
N LEU A 205 -6.21 14.27 -2.10
CA LEU A 205 -6.26 13.41 -3.28
C LEU A 205 -5.85 14.25 -4.48
N THR A 206 -4.84 13.78 -5.21
CA THR A 206 -4.32 14.49 -6.39
C THR A 206 -4.89 13.89 -7.68
N PRO A 207 -4.80 14.58 -8.81
CA PRO A 207 -5.21 14.01 -10.09
C PRO A 207 -4.54 12.65 -10.37
N PRO A 208 -5.25 11.70 -11.00
CA PRO A 208 -4.72 10.39 -11.32
C PRO A 208 -3.60 10.48 -12.37
N ILE A 209 -2.65 9.55 -12.30
CA ILE A 209 -1.56 9.40 -13.28
C ILE A 209 -1.78 8.10 -14.02
N TYR A 210 -1.86 8.16 -15.34
CA TYR A 210 -2.04 7.00 -16.21
C TYR A 210 -0.69 6.56 -16.75
N VAL A 211 -0.43 5.25 -16.72
CA VAL A 211 0.78 4.64 -17.29
C VAL A 211 0.38 3.92 -18.57
N PRO A 212 0.86 4.34 -19.75
CA PRO A 212 0.60 3.64 -21.02
C PRO A 212 1.12 2.19 -20.98
N ARG A 213 0.40 1.29 -21.64
CA ARG A 213 0.81 -0.13 -21.69
C ARG A 213 2.11 -0.35 -22.46
N ASP A 214 2.37 0.50 -23.44
CA ASP A 214 3.57 0.53 -24.30
C ASP A 214 4.67 1.45 -23.76
N ALA A 215 4.53 1.98 -22.54
CA ALA A 215 5.53 2.84 -21.93
C ALA A 215 6.91 2.16 -21.88
N THR A 216 7.92 2.85 -22.41
CA THR A 216 9.32 2.44 -22.39
C THR A 216 9.91 2.54 -20.96
N ASP A 217 11.13 2.03 -20.78
CA ASP A 217 11.83 2.17 -19.49
C ASP A 217 12.06 3.64 -19.13
N ALA A 218 12.32 4.49 -20.12
CA ALA A 218 12.48 5.93 -19.92
C ALA A 218 11.16 6.59 -19.47
N ASP A 219 10.06 6.28 -20.14
CA ASP A 219 8.73 6.78 -19.78
C ASP A 219 8.32 6.34 -18.37
N ARG A 220 8.61 5.09 -18.00
CA ARG A 220 8.36 4.57 -16.66
C ARG A 220 9.13 5.32 -15.57
N GLU A 221 10.39 5.66 -15.84
CA GLU A 221 11.20 6.42 -14.89
C GLU A 221 10.71 7.87 -14.77
N GLU A 222 10.27 8.49 -15.86
CA GLU A 222 9.66 9.82 -15.83
C GLU A 222 8.36 9.82 -15.03
N LEU A 223 7.45 8.88 -15.30
CA LEU A 223 6.20 8.71 -14.56
C LEU A 223 6.43 8.38 -13.09
N ARG A 224 7.46 7.58 -12.77
CA ARG A 224 7.84 7.30 -11.39
C ARG A 224 8.22 8.60 -10.65
N LYS A 225 9.02 9.46 -11.29
CA LYS A 225 9.40 10.77 -10.74
C LYS A 225 8.18 11.69 -10.61
N GLU A 226 7.26 11.66 -11.57
CA GLU A 226 6.03 12.44 -11.50
C GLU A 226 5.17 12.02 -10.29
N VAL A 227 4.93 10.72 -10.09
CA VAL A 227 4.20 10.21 -8.92
C VAL A 227 4.89 10.63 -7.63
N GLU A 228 6.22 10.54 -7.57
CA GLU A 228 7.01 10.94 -6.40
C GLU A 228 6.86 12.43 -6.10
N GLN A 229 7.01 13.29 -7.09
CA GLN A 229 6.87 14.73 -6.93
C GLN A 229 5.46 15.11 -6.50
N ARG A 230 4.44 14.48 -7.09
CA ARG A 230 3.04 14.73 -6.76
C ARG A 230 2.70 14.30 -5.34
N LEU A 231 3.17 13.13 -4.90
CA LEU A 231 3.04 12.72 -3.49
C LEU A 231 3.76 13.68 -2.53
N LYS A 232 5.00 14.09 -2.88
CA LYS A 232 5.76 15.04 -2.06
C LYS A 232 5.08 16.39 -1.96
N SER A 233 4.47 16.89 -3.04
CA SER A 233 3.81 18.21 -3.04
C SER A 233 2.61 18.30 -2.10
N VAL A 234 1.98 17.18 -1.76
CA VAL A 234 0.84 17.09 -0.84
C VAL A 234 1.20 16.48 0.51
N THR A 235 2.50 16.26 0.75
CA THR A 235 2.99 15.66 2.00
C THR A 235 3.55 16.77 2.90
N VAL A 236 2.92 16.92 4.08
CA VAL A 236 3.36 17.85 5.13
C VAL A 236 3.68 17.04 6.38
N ASP A 237 4.92 17.18 6.90
CA ASP A 237 5.42 16.50 8.10
C ASP A 237 5.20 17.30 9.39
#